data_243e1a5bbf71eb514db163afd0e1562c
#
_entry.id   243e1a5bbf71eb514db163afd0e1562c
#
_cell.length_a   1.000
_cell.length_b   1.000
_cell.length_c   1.000
_cell.angle_alpha   90.00
_cell.angle_beta   90.00
_cell.angle_gamma   90.00
#
_symmetry.space_group_name_H-M   'P 1'
#
loop_
_entity.id
_entity.type
_entity.pdbx_description
1 polymer ?
#
loop_
_entity_poly.entity_id
_entity_poly.type
_entity_poly.pdbx_seq_one_letter_code
_entity_poly.pdbx_strand_id
1 'polypeptide(L)'
;MLLMVNILNYSIPSTYAEDQKTIRNKKIYDAEWAFAQTIIKAKEGYNKIRSDPNVSDEEKIKAAAFKNKAISDAKIVKEKAIADAWTEYNTATKPKESTEKAKFCFLWWCW
;
A
#
# COMPACT_ATOMS: atom_id res chain seq x y z
N MET A 1 -19.54 36.55 -6.67
CA MET A 1 -19.81 35.33 -7.50
C MET A 1 -18.60 34.93 -8.32
N LEU A 2 -18.17 35.81 -9.19
CA LEU A 2 -17.02 35.48 -10.03
C LEU A 2 -15.76 35.21 -9.21
N LEU A 3 -15.55 35.97 -8.16
CA LEU A 3 -14.40 35.77 -7.28
C LEU A 3 -14.42 34.40 -6.62
N MET A 4 -15.59 33.98 -6.18
CA MET A 4 -15.72 32.69 -5.56
C MET A 4 -15.44 31.57 -6.54
N VAL A 5 -15.90 31.72 -7.76
CA VAL A 5 -15.65 30.73 -8.80
C VAL A 5 -14.15 30.63 -9.07
N ASN A 6 -13.49 31.77 -9.14
CA ASN A 6 -12.04 31.78 -9.37
C ASN A 6 -11.29 31.12 -8.23
N ILE A 7 -11.72 31.39 -7.00
CA ILE A 7 -11.09 30.77 -5.84
C ILE A 7 -11.27 29.27 -5.90
N LEU A 8 -12.45 28.83 -6.26
CA LEU A 8 -12.71 27.39 -6.38
C LEU A 8 -11.83 26.76 -7.45
N ASN A 9 -11.64 27.46 -8.56
CA ASN A 9 -10.79 26.94 -9.62
C ASN A 9 -9.34 26.79 -9.18
N TYR A 10 -8.86 27.71 -8.38
CA TYR A 10 -7.52 27.59 -7.82
C TYR A 10 -7.43 26.50 -6.79
N SER A 11 -8.47 26.36 -5.98
CA SER A 11 -8.47 25.40 -4.87
C SER A 11 -8.59 23.97 -5.34
N ILE A 12 -9.37 23.72 -6.40
CA ILE A 12 -9.64 22.37 -6.85
C ILE A 12 -8.39 21.57 -7.16
N PRO A 13 -7.42 22.06 -7.92
CA PRO A 13 -6.21 21.28 -8.19
C PRO A 13 -5.41 20.96 -6.93
N SER A 14 -5.27 21.92 -6.02
CA SER A 14 -4.59 21.71 -4.75
C SER A 14 -5.33 20.71 -3.89
N THR A 15 -6.64 20.86 -3.79
CA THR A 15 -7.48 19.98 -3.00
C THR A 15 -7.42 18.56 -3.54
N TYR A 16 -7.43 18.42 -4.86
CA TYR A 16 -7.34 17.11 -5.48
C TYR A 16 -6.03 16.41 -5.14
N ALA A 17 -4.91 17.13 -5.25
CA ALA A 17 -3.60 16.57 -4.92
C ALA A 17 -3.51 16.19 -3.45
N GLU A 18 -4.05 17.02 -2.56
CA GLU A 18 -4.08 16.72 -1.14
C GLU A 18 -4.96 15.51 -0.85
N ASP A 19 -6.11 15.40 -1.52
CA ASP A 19 -7.00 14.27 -1.36
C ASP A 19 -6.31 12.98 -1.81
N GLN A 20 -5.60 13.01 -2.92
CA GLN A 20 -4.88 11.84 -3.41
C GLN A 20 -3.77 11.44 -2.46
N LYS A 21 -3.08 12.41 -1.88
CA LYS A 21 -2.06 12.16 -0.88
C LYS A 21 -2.66 11.50 0.36
N THR A 22 -3.81 12.00 0.80
CA THR A 22 -4.51 11.45 1.95
C THR A 22 -4.96 10.02 1.68
N ILE A 23 -5.49 9.76 0.50
CA ILE A 23 -5.90 8.41 0.10
C ILE A 23 -4.71 7.47 0.10
N ARG A 24 -3.60 7.89 -0.49
CA ARG A 24 -2.38 7.10 -0.51
C ARG A 24 -1.91 6.78 0.91
N ASN A 25 -1.84 7.79 1.74
CA ASN A 25 -1.36 7.61 3.12
C ASN A 25 -2.27 6.67 3.92
N LYS A 26 -3.57 6.78 3.70
CA LYS A 26 -4.52 5.89 4.36
C LYS A 26 -4.34 4.44 3.92
N LYS A 27 -4.17 4.23 2.64
CA LYS A 27 -3.96 2.87 2.11
C LYS A 27 -2.67 2.26 2.64
N ILE A 28 -1.61 3.05 2.73
CA ILE A 28 -0.34 2.59 3.29
C ILE A 28 -0.51 2.26 4.77
N TYR A 29 -1.16 3.13 5.52
CA TYR A 29 -1.42 2.91 6.93
C TYR A 29 -2.25 1.64 7.15
N ASP A 30 -3.31 1.48 6.37
CA ASP A 30 -4.16 0.29 6.49
C ASP A 30 -3.39 -0.99 6.18
N ALA A 31 -2.50 -0.94 5.18
CA ALA A 31 -1.68 -2.10 4.82
C ALA A 31 -0.70 -2.44 5.94
N GLU A 32 -0.06 -1.45 6.52
CA GLU A 32 0.88 -1.65 7.62
C GLU A 32 0.17 -2.16 8.88
N TRP A 33 -1.01 -1.61 9.15
CA TRP A 33 -1.80 -2.05 10.29
C TRP A 33 -2.24 -3.51 10.13
N ALA A 34 -2.73 -3.87 8.95
CA ALA A 34 -3.15 -5.24 8.67
C ALA A 34 -1.97 -6.20 8.81
N PHE A 35 -0.80 -5.80 8.34
CA PHE A 35 0.41 -6.60 8.49
C PHE A 35 0.76 -6.81 9.96
N ALA A 36 0.73 -5.74 10.74
CA ALA A 36 1.02 -5.82 12.17
C ALA A 36 0.05 -6.77 12.89
N GLN A 37 -1.23 -6.69 12.56
CA GLN A 37 -2.23 -7.58 13.14
C GLN A 37 -1.97 -9.04 12.76
N THR A 38 -1.58 -9.28 11.54
CA THR A 38 -1.26 -10.64 11.09
C THR A 38 -0.06 -11.20 11.86
N ILE A 39 0.97 -10.38 12.06
CA ILE A 39 2.14 -10.79 12.84
C ILE A 39 1.74 -11.16 14.27
N ILE A 40 0.94 -10.31 14.90
CA ILE A 40 0.51 -10.54 16.28
C ILE A 40 -0.25 -11.88 16.37
N LYS A 41 -1.22 -12.08 15.48
CA LYS A 41 -2.01 -13.31 15.50
C LYS A 41 -1.17 -14.55 15.23
N ALA A 42 -0.23 -14.45 14.28
CA ALA A 42 0.63 -15.57 13.95
C ALA A 42 1.53 -15.94 15.14
N LYS A 43 2.08 -14.93 15.81
CA LYS A 43 2.93 -15.17 16.98
C LYS A 43 2.14 -15.71 18.16
N GLU A 44 0.95 -15.19 18.39
CA GLU A 44 0.09 -15.69 19.47
C GLU A 44 -0.28 -17.15 19.24
N GLY A 45 -0.68 -17.49 18.00
CA GLY A 45 -1.00 -18.86 17.68
C GLY A 45 0.18 -19.78 17.87
N TYR A 46 1.36 -19.35 17.41
CA TYR A 46 2.58 -20.14 17.60
C TYR A 46 2.93 -20.28 19.08
N ASN A 47 2.84 -19.22 19.85
CA ASN A 47 3.17 -19.28 21.27
C ASN A 47 2.27 -20.24 22.04
N LYS A 48 0.99 -20.29 21.70
CA LYS A 48 0.07 -21.23 22.31
C LYS A 48 0.50 -22.67 22.05
N ILE A 49 0.87 -22.97 20.81
CA ILE A 49 1.31 -24.32 20.46
C ILE A 49 2.65 -24.64 21.11
N ARG A 50 3.58 -23.69 21.08
CA ARG A 50 4.90 -23.89 21.63
C ARG A 50 4.89 -24.18 23.12
N SER A 51 4.00 -23.53 23.85
CA SER A 51 3.94 -23.69 25.30
C SER A 51 3.02 -24.82 25.77
N ASP A 52 2.35 -25.51 24.86
CA ASP A 52 1.47 -26.61 25.19
C ASP A 52 2.30 -27.89 25.37
N PRO A 53 2.34 -28.48 26.58
CA PRO A 53 3.12 -29.67 26.81
C PRO A 53 2.56 -30.92 26.13
N ASN A 54 1.30 -30.86 25.67
CA ASN A 54 0.67 -31.97 24.98
C ASN A 54 0.95 -32.01 23.50
N VAL A 55 1.56 -30.95 22.97
CA VAL A 55 1.90 -30.87 21.55
C VAL A 55 3.31 -31.43 21.34
N SER A 56 3.46 -32.28 20.33
CA SER A 56 4.75 -32.89 20.00
C SER A 56 5.73 -31.85 19.44
N ASP A 57 7.01 -32.16 19.51
CA ASP A 57 8.05 -31.30 18.96
C ASP A 57 7.88 -31.15 17.45
N GLU A 58 7.45 -32.18 16.77
CA GLU A 58 7.20 -32.15 15.33
C GLU A 58 6.08 -31.14 14.99
N GLU A 59 5.01 -31.17 15.77
CA GLU A 59 3.93 -30.21 15.58
C GLU A 59 4.37 -28.77 15.88
N LYS A 60 5.25 -28.60 16.85
CA LYS A 60 5.80 -27.27 17.15
C LYS A 60 6.64 -26.74 15.99
N ILE A 61 7.40 -27.62 15.35
CA ILE A 61 8.20 -27.25 14.17
C ILE A 61 7.28 -26.86 13.02
N LYS A 62 6.21 -27.61 12.79
CA LYS A 62 5.23 -27.28 11.76
C LYS A 62 4.56 -25.95 12.06
N ALA A 63 4.26 -25.68 13.32
CA ALA A 63 3.65 -24.42 13.73
C ALA A 63 4.60 -23.24 13.48
N ALA A 64 5.89 -23.43 13.72
CA ALA A 64 6.88 -22.38 13.44
C ALA A 64 6.95 -22.09 11.93
N ALA A 65 6.95 -23.15 11.12
CA ALA A 65 6.95 -23.00 9.67
C ALA A 65 5.69 -22.28 9.17
N PHE A 66 4.55 -22.64 9.73
CA PHE A 66 3.28 -21.99 9.40
C PHE A 66 3.28 -20.53 9.77
N LYS A 67 3.78 -20.20 10.97
CA LYS A 67 3.91 -18.81 11.41
C LYS A 67 4.79 -18.00 10.45
N ASN A 68 5.95 -18.56 10.11
CA ASN A 68 6.89 -17.86 9.25
C ASN A 68 6.29 -17.66 7.85
N LYS A 69 5.59 -18.65 7.34
CA LYS A 69 4.93 -18.52 6.05
C LYS A 69 3.84 -17.45 6.09
N ALA A 70 3.03 -17.44 7.13
CA ALA A 70 1.97 -16.45 7.28
C ALA A 70 2.53 -15.02 7.30
N ILE A 71 3.65 -14.83 8.00
CA ILE A 71 4.29 -13.52 8.08
C ILE A 71 4.88 -13.14 6.70
N SER A 72 5.53 -14.07 6.03
CA SER A 72 6.08 -13.81 4.70
C SER A 72 5.00 -13.46 3.69
N ASP A 73 3.90 -14.21 3.69
CA ASP A 73 2.78 -13.95 2.79
C ASP A 73 2.16 -12.59 3.09
N ALA A 74 2.02 -12.25 4.36
CA ALA A 74 1.47 -10.96 4.76
C ALA A 74 2.38 -9.81 4.34
N LYS A 75 3.69 -10.02 4.41
CA LYS A 75 4.65 -9.02 3.96
C LYS A 75 4.52 -8.75 2.47
N ILE A 76 4.34 -9.78 1.68
CA ILE A 76 4.14 -9.65 0.23
C ILE A 76 2.87 -8.85 -0.05
N VAL A 77 1.78 -9.17 0.65
CA VAL A 77 0.52 -8.44 0.49
C VAL A 77 0.68 -6.98 0.88
N LYS A 78 1.37 -6.71 1.98
CA LYS A 78 1.64 -5.35 2.42
C LYS A 78 2.43 -4.57 1.37
N GLU A 79 3.51 -5.15 0.90
CA GLU A 79 4.37 -4.48 -0.08
C GLU A 79 3.64 -4.20 -1.37
N LYS A 80 2.81 -5.15 -1.81
CA LYS A 80 2.01 -4.94 -3.01
C LYS A 80 0.99 -3.82 -2.80
N ALA A 81 0.33 -3.80 -1.66
CA ALA A 81 -0.66 -2.77 -1.36
C ALA A 81 -0.02 -1.38 -1.33
N ILE A 82 1.18 -1.27 -0.76
CA ILE A 82 1.92 0.00 -0.72
C ILE A 82 2.34 0.42 -2.12
N ALA A 83 2.86 -0.52 -2.91
CA ALA A 83 3.24 -0.22 -4.29
C ALA A 83 2.03 0.23 -5.12
N ASP A 84 0.89 -0.45 -4.95
CA ASP A 84 -0.33 -0.07 -5.65
C ASP A 84 -0.81 1.32 -5.22
N ALA A 85 -0.70 1.65 -3.94
CA ALA A 85 -1.08 2.97 -3.45
C ALA A 85 -0.24 4.07 -4.08
N TRP A 86 1.06 3.84 -4.21
CA TRP A 86 1.95 4.78 -4.86
C TRP A 86 1.67 4.89 -6.36
N THR A 87 1.41 3.78 -7.01
CA THR A 87 1.07 3.77 -8.43
C THR A 87 -0.20 4.56 -8.69
N GLU A 88 -1.23 4.32 -7.90
CA GLU A 88 -2.49 5.05 -8.02
C GLU A 88 -2.29 6.55 -7.78
N TYR A 89 -1.51 6.89 -6.77
CA TYR A 89 -1.21 8.29 -6.48
C TYR A 89 -0.48 8.93 -7.64
N ASN A 90 0.55 8.30 -8.14
CA ASN A 90 1.35 8.82 -9.23
C ASN A 90 0.52 8.98 -10.51
N THR A 91 -0.34 8.02 -10.79
CA THR A 91 -1.22 8.08 -11.94
C THR A 91 -2.23 9.22 -11.81
N ALA A 92 -2.83 9.36 -10.63
CA ALA A 92 -3.85 10.36 -10.39
C ALA A 92 -3.30 11.78 -10.41
N THR A 93 -2.05 11.95 -9.97
CA THR A 93 -1.46 13.29 -9.87
C THR A 93 -0.56 13.65 -11.05
N LYS A 94 -0.40 12.73 -11.99
CA LYS A 94 0.45 12.99 -13.14
C LYS A 94 -0.18 14.03 -14.06
N PRO A 95 0.55 15.09 -14.40
CA PRO A 95 0.03 16.10 -15.30
C PRO A 95 -0.20 15.54 -16.71
N LYS A 96 -1.33 15.89 -17.31
CA LYS A 96 -1.61 15.48 -18.69
C LYS A 96 -0.59 16.07 -19.64
N GLU A 97 -0.18 17.28 -19.39
CA GLU A 97 0.80 17.93 -20.26
C GLU A 97 2.10 17.16 -20.33
N SER A 98 2.56 16.64 -19.21
CA SER A 98 3.77 15.84 -19.19
C SER A 98 3.62 14.59 -20.04
N THR A 99 2.45 13.97 -19.97
CA THR A 99 2.18 12.76 -20.74
C THR A 99 2.18 13.09 -22.23
N GLU A 100 1.54 14.17 -22.60
CA GLU A 100 1.48 14.58 -24.00
C GLU A 100 2.85 14.96 -24.53
N LYS A 101 3.63 15.67 -23.74
CA LYS A 101 4.99 16.01 -24.12
C LYS A 101 5.85 14.78 -24.29
N ALA A 102 5.68 13.82 -23.41
CA ALA A 102 6.43 12.58 -23.51
C ALA A 102 6.08 11.83 -24.79
N LYS A 103 4.80 11.75 -25.12
CA LYS A 103 4.37 11.14 -26.37
C LYS A 103 4.93 11.87 -27.56
N PHE A 104 4.82 13.18 -27.52
CA PHE A 104 5.30 14.01 -28.62
C PHE A 104 6.80 13.84 -28.79
N CYS A 105 7.52 13.88 -27.72
CA CYS A 105 8.96 13.67 -27.74
C CYS A 105 9.31 12.31 -28.32
N PHE A 106 8.57 11.31 -27.91
CA PHE A 106 8.77 9.96 -28.42
C PHE A 106 8.63 9.89 -29.92
N LEU A 107 7.55 10.48 -30.42
CA LEU A 107 7.33 10.51 -31.87
C LEU A 107 8.43 11.25 -32.61
N TRP A 108 8.95 12.27 -31.99
CA TRP A 108 10.02 13.05 -32.58
C TRP A 108 11.35 12.35 -32.55
N TRP A 109 11.63 11.67 -31.49
CA TRP A 109 12.96 11.14 -31.24
C TRP A 109 13.15 9.71 -31.69
N CYS A 110 12.08 9.01 -31.78
CA CYS A 110 12.20 7.62 -32.17
C CYS A 110 12.54 7.46 -33.62
N TRP A 111 12.39 8.52 -34.36
CA TRP A 111 12.83 8.52 -35.73
C TRP A 111 13.84 9.66 -35.96
#